data_13451e82c426215714102abacfac21e0
#
_entry.id   13451e82c426215714102abacfac21e0
#
_cell.length_a   1.000
_cell.length_b   1.000
_cell.length_c   1.000
_cell.angle_alpha   90.00
_cell.angle_beta   90.00
_cell.angle_gamma   90.00
#
_symmetry.space_group_name_H-M   'P 1'
#
loop_
_entity.id
_entity.type
_entity.pdbx_description
1 polymer ?
#
loop_
_entity_poly.entity_id
_entity_poly.type
_entity_poly.pdbx_seq_one_letter_code
_entity_poly.pdbx_strand_id
1 'polypeptide(L)'
;MNEISTNWAACIVYYQDQESLLNLLASLEQQSVKPGHVFITDNNSDQSLVLRNYSFPVQITKLDENKGFAAGANVALKNAISNDFNNLMLLSQDVILDSSSAEKMIAELVSSKGIVFPTMYNRNTNNVFSKGGSVNKVSGSIKLSTSKSPKNPEWADGSCLVFTKQVFNSVEGFYEKFFMYFEDVDFCFRATSKGFALKHVDTKVSQTPKGPNPLLRSKNSVIFARRTGSIFLKSSVTKRNILGVILLFARLRLADSINRFKGVIQGWKAAID
;
A
#
# COMPACT_ATOMS: atom_id res chain seq x y z
N MET A 1 3.27 24.99 21.71
CA MET A 1 2.85 24.04 20.67
C MET A 1 4.07 23.89 19.76
N ASN A 2 4.70 22.71 19.76
CA ASN A 2 5.79 22.46 18.83
C ASN A 2 5.18 22.55 17.42
N GLU A 3 5.72 23.40 16.55
CA GLU A 3 5.37 23.38 15.13
C GLU A 3 5.56 21.95 14.63
N ILE A 4 4.47 21.29 14.27
CA ILE A 4 4.52 20.00 13.59
C ILE A 4 5.29 20.29 12.31
N SER A 5 6.47 19.70 12.19
CA SER A 5 7.32 19.90 11.03
C SER A 5 6.50 19.68 9.76
N THR A 6 6.20 20.74 9.03
CA THR A 6 5.47 20.71 7.74
C THR A 6 6.28 20.05 6.64
N ASN A 7 7.48 19.54 6.96
CA ASN A 7 8.35 18.88 6.00
C ASN A 7 7.98 17.41 5.82
N TRP A 8 6.88 17.16 5.08
CA TRP A 8 6.48 15.85 4.63
C TRP A 8 6.17 15.84 3.14
N ALA A 9 6.39 14.71 2.49
CA ALA A 9 6.12 14.53 1.07
C ALA A 9 4.97 13.54 0.86
N ALA A 10 4.07 13.86 -0.08
CA ALA A 10 3.13 12.90 -0.64
C ALA A 10 3.79 12.16 -1.81
N CYS A 11 3.78 10.83 -1.77
CA CYS A 11 4.33 9.95 -2.81
C CYS A 11 3.16 9.15 -3.43
N ILE A 12 2.92 9.34 -4.72
CA ILE A 12 1.71 8.83 -5.40
C ILE A 12 2.12 7.94 -6.57
N VAL A 13 1.48 6.78 -6.69
CA VAL A 13 1.57 5.94 -7.89
C VAL A 13 0.34 6.19 -8.75
N TYR A 14 0.57 6.65 -9.97
CA TYR A 14 -0.47 6.96 -10.94
C TYR A 14 -0.44 5.99 -12.13
N TYR A 15 -1.62 5.57 -12.58
CA TYR A 15 -1.80 4.80 -13.82
C TYR A 15 -3.21 5.02 -14.40
N GLN A 16 -3.30 5.59 -15.60
CA GLN A 16 -4.48 5.75 -16.48
C GLN A 16 -5.64 6.60 -15.93
N ASP A 17 -5.94 6.61 -14.65
CA ASP A 17 -7.13 7.22 -14.04
C ASP A 17 -6.83 8.65 -13.55
N GLN A 18 -6.81 9.62 -14.48
CA GLN A 18 -6.52 11.02 -14.17
C GLN A 18 -7.55 11.65 -13.23
N GLU A 19 -8.83 11.29 -13.37
CA GLU A 19 -9.88 11.85 -12.51
C GLU A 19 -9.67 11.51 -11.05
N SER A 20 -9.35 10.25 -10.75
CA SER A 20 -9.02 9.82 -9.40
C SER A 20 -7.83 10.56 -8.82
N LEU A 21 -6.76 10.73 -9.62
CA LEU A 21 -5.58 11.49 -9.20
C LEU A 21 -5.91 12.96 -8.91
N LEU A 22 -6.69 13.62 -9.77
CA LEU A 22 -7.08 15.03 -9.56
C LEU A 22 -7.92 15.19 -8.29
N ASN A 23 -8.79 14.24 -7.98
CA ASN A 23 -9.57 14.22 -6.74
C ASN A 23 -8.67 14.03 -5.51
N LEU A 24 -7.67 13.16 -5.57
CA LEU A 24 -6.66 13.03 -4.52
C LEU A 24 -5.90 14.34 -4.31
N LEU A 25 -5.37 14.95 -5.38
CA LEU A 25 -4.64 16.21 -5.30
C LEU A 25 -5.50 17.35 -4.75
N ALA A 26 -6.78 17.39 -5.10
CA ALA A 26 -7.74 18.34 -4.51
C ALA A 26 -7.92 18.11 -3.00
N SER A 27 -7.94 16.85 -2.55
CA SER A 27 -8.02 16.55 -1.11
C SER A 27 -6.74 16.91 -0.35
N LEU A 28 -5.57 16.82 -0.99
CA LEU A 28 -4.29 17.28 -0.42
C LEU A 28 -4.24 18.81 -0.32
N GLU A 29 -4.80 19.52 -1.30
CA GLU A 29 -4.91 20.98 -1.27
C GLU A 29 -5.78 21.48 -0.10
N GLN A 30 -6.74 20.68 0.35
CA GLN A 30 -7.65 21.02 1.45
C GLN A 30 -7.14 20.58 2.82
N GLN A 31 -5.94 19.95 2.92
CA GLN A 31 -5.40 19.55 4.21
C GLN A 31 -5.03 20.76 5.08
N SER A 32 -5.30 20.64 6.39
CA SER A 32 -4.87 21.63 7.40
C SER A 32 -3.35 21.77 7.45
N VAL A 33 -2.63 20.67 7.22
CA VAL A 33 -1.17 20.63 7.04
C VAL A 33 -0.88 20.03 5.67
N LYS A 34 -0.55 20.88 4.71
CA LYS A 34 -0.28 20.50 3.32
C LYS A 34 1.08 19.81 3.16
N PRO A 35 1.27 19.00 2.10
CA PRO A 35 2.59 18.48 1.78
C PRO A 35 3.54 19.59 1.38
N GLY A 36 4.81 19.49 1.76
CA GLY A 36 5.86 20.36 1.24
C GLY A 36 6.17 20.09 -0.24
N HIS A 37 5.89 18.87 -0.71
CA HIS A 37 6.05 18.46 -2.12
C HIS A 37 5.20 17.20 -2.41
N VAL A 38 4.77 17.08 -3.65
CA VAL A 38 4.07 15.88 -4.16
C VAL A 38 4.92 15.24 -5.25
N PHE A 39 5.28 13.98 -5.06
CA PHE A 39 6.03 13.17 -6.04
C PHE A 39 5.10 12.13 -6.65
N ILE A 40 4.87 12.22 -7.96
CA ILE A 40 4.00 11.31 -8.70
C ILE A 40 4.86 10.43 -9.60
N THR A 41 4.73 9.12 -9.47
CA THR A 41 5.24 8.19 -10.49
C THR A 41 4.11 7.85 -11.44
N ASP A 42 4.21 8.30 -12.69
CA ASP A 42 3.35 7.85 -13.78
C ASP A 42 3.86 6.49 -14.28
N ASN A 43 3.08 5.46 -14.00
CA ASN A 43 3.43 4.08 -14.30
C ASN A 43 3.14 3.72 -15.78
N ASN A 44 3.58 4.61 -16.68
CA ASN A 44 3.40 4.54 -18.14
C ASN A 44 1.93 4.64 -18.59
N SER A 45 1.25 5.72 -18.19
CA SER A 45 -0.08 6.01 -18.71
C SER A 45 -0.04 6.42 -20.18
N ASP A 46 -1.09 6.07 -20.93
CA ASP A 46 -1.18 6.34 -22.36
C ASP A 46 -1.31 7.85 -22.64
N GLN A 47 -2.07 8.54 -21.79
CA GLN A 47 -2.29 9.98 -21.93
C GLN A 47 -1.34 10.78 -21.05
N SER A 48 -0.90 11.93 -21.55
CA SER A 48 -0.14 12.88 -20.75
C SER A 48 -0.99 13.44 -19.64
N LEU A 49 -0.41 13.43 -18.42
CA LEU A 49 -1.07 13.96 -17.23
C LEU A 49 -1.14 15.49 -17.29
N VAL A 50 -2.34 16.05 -17.23
CA VAL A 50 -2.58 17.49 -17.18
C VAL A 50 -2.98 17.89 -15.76
N LEU A 51 -2.12 18.71 -15.13
CA LEU A 51 -2.35 19.21 -13.77
C LEU A 51 -2.68 20.70 -13.79
N ARG A 52 -3.51 21.14 -12.83
CA ARG A 52 -3.68 22.54 -12.49
C ARG A 52 -2.58 22.99 -11.53
N ASN A 53 -2.49 24.28 -11.24
CA ASN A 53 -1.62 24.80 -10.18
C ASN A 53 -2.16 24.39 -8.80
N TYR A 54 -1.25 23.98 -7.91
CA TYR A 54 -1.50 23.67 -6.51
C TYR A 54 -0.63 24.58 -5.62
N SER A 55 -0.96 24.73 -4.34
CA SER A 55 -0.17 25.50 -3.38
C SER A 55 1.12 24.78 -2.95
N PHE A 56 1.33 23.56 -3.41
CA PHE A 56 2.54 22.75 -3.21
C PHE A 56 3.16 22.39 -4.57
N PRO A 57 4.49 22.25 -4.64
CA PRO A 57 5.14 21.78 -5.86
C PRO A 57 4.79 20.33 -6.17
N VAL A 58 4.73 20.00 -7.46
CA VAL A 58 4.45 18.64 -7.95
C VAL A 58 5.55 18.23 -8.93
N GLN A 59 6.18 17.10 -8.67
CA GLN A 59 7.14 16.48 -9.57
C GLN A 59 6.56 15.17 -10.12
N ILE A 60 6.58 15.01 -11.46
CA ILE A 60 6.13 13.80 -12.13
C ILE A 60 7.34 13.07 -12.71
N THR A 61 7.42 11.77 -12.46
CA THR A 61 8.40 10.87 -13.08
C THR A 61 7.63 9.80 -13.86
N LYS A 62 7.72 9.81 -15.18
CA LYS A 62 7.11 8.81 -16.06
C LYS A 62 8.05 7.61 -16.24
N LEU A 63 7.53 6.41 -16.09
CA LEU A 63 8.24 5.16 -16.37
C LEU A 63 8.06 4.76 -17.85
N ASP A 64 8.99 3.97 -18.36
CA ASP A 64 8.96 3.46 -19.75
C ASP A 64 7.93 2.35 -19.95
N GLU A 65 7.57 1.66 -18.85
CA GLU A 65 6.58 0.58 -18.82
C GLU A 65 5.85 0.53 -17.47
N ASN A 66 4.69 -0.11 -17.43
CA ASN A 66 3.97 -0.35 -16.17
C ASN A 66 4.68 -1.43 -15.35
N LYS A 67 5.47 -1.01 -14.35
CA LYS A 67 6.23 -1.88 -13.43
C LYS A 67 5.45 -2.31 -12.17
N GLY A 68 4.18 -1.93 -12.09
CA GLY A 68 3.32 -2.20 -10.94
C GLY A 68 3.45 -1.19 -9.80
N PHE A 69 2.60 -1.37 -8.78
CA PHE A 69 2.50 -0.42 -7.67
C PHE A 69 3.79 -0.34 -6.84
N ALA A 70 4.40 -1.49 -6.52
CA ALA A 70 5.62 -1.53 -5.68
C ALA A 70 6.79 -0.75 -6.30
N ALA A 71 7.05 -0.94 -7.60
CA ALA A 71 8.11 -0.23 -8.30
C ALA A 71 7.81 1.27 -8.43
N GLY A 72 6.57 1.63 -8.80
CA GLY A 72 6.14 3.02 -8.85
C GLY A 72 6.26 3.72 -7.50
N ALA A 73 5.87 3.06 -6.40
CA ALA A 73 6.03 3.57 -5.06
C ALA A 73 7.50 3.83 -4.69
N ASN A 74 8.37 2.88 -5.01
CA ASN A 74 9.81 3.05 -4.76
C ASN A 74 10.39 4.26 -5.49
N VAL A 75 9.98 4.53 -6.73
CA VAL A 75 10.45 5.70 -7.49
C VAL A 75 10.01 7.00 -6.83
N ALA A 76 8.71 7.15 -6.50
CA ALA A 76 8.20 8.35 -5.83
C ALA A 76 8.88 8.59 -4.47
N LEU A 77 9.03 7.53 -3.68
CA LEU A 77 9.65 7.59 -2.36
C LEU A 77 11.15 7.93 -2.43
N LYS A 78 11.89 7.34 -3.37
CA LYS A 78 13.31 7.67 -3.58
C LYS A 78 13.48 9.13 -4.03
N ASN A 79 12.59 9.64 -4.90
CA ASN A 79 12.60 11.05 -5.29
C ASN A 79 12.36 11.96 -4.08
N ALA A 80 11.39 11.64 -3.23
CA ALA A 80 11.14 12.41 -2.01
C ALA A 80 12.37 12.40 -1.07
N ILE A 81 12.99 11.24 -0.88
CA ILE A 81 14.19 11.09 -0.04
C ILE A 81 15.38 11.87 -0.60
N SER A 82 15.57 11.89 -1.93
CA SER A 82 16.63 12.66 -2.60
C SER A 82 16.41 14.18 -2.54
N ASN A 83 15.18 14.61 -2.24
CA ASN A 83 14.81 16.00 -1.99
C ASN A 83 14.69 16.29 -0.47
N ASP A 84 15.40 15.53 0.37
CA ASP A 84 15.57 15.72 1.81
C ASP A 84 14.29 15.60 2.66
N PHE A 85 13.25 14.93 2.15
CA PHE A 85 12.07 14.62 2.94
C PHE A 85 12.31 13.42 3.87
N ASN A 86 12.04 13.61 5.15
CA ASN A 86 12.13 12.55 6.17
C ASN A 86 10.79 11.85 6.45
N ASN A 87 9.68 12.58 6.33
CA ASN A 87 8.34 12.07 6.56
C ASN A 87 7.67 11.85 5.20
N LEU A 88 7.26 10.62 4.93
CA LEU A 88 6.77 10.17 3.65
C LEU A 88 5.36 9.63 3.81
N MET A 89 4.44 10.07 2.96
CA MET A 89 3.08 9.54 2.88
C MET A 89 2.88 8.90 1.50
N LEU A 90 2.84 7.56 1.47
CA LEU A 90 2.50 6.81 0.25
C LEU A 90 0.99 6.78 0.08
N LEU A 91 0.53 7.10 -1.12
CA LEU A 91 -0.89 7.18 -1.47
C LEU A 91 -1.16 6.47 -2.81
N SER A 92 -2.22 5.66 -2.85
CA SER A 92 -2.83 5.26 -4.12
C SER A 92 -3.55 6.45 -4.76
N GLN A 93 -3.56 6.53 -6.07
CA GLN A 93 -4.18 7.65 -6.81
C GLN A 93 -5.68 7.86 -6.53
N ASP A 94 -6.37 6.84 -6.03
CA ASP A 94 -7.83 6.81 -5.86
C ASP A 94 -8.28 6.98 -4.39
N VAL A 95 -7.40 7.40 -3.48
CA VAL A 95 -7.76 7.76 -2.11
C VAL A 95 -8.17 9.23 -2.00
N ILE A 96 -9.02 9.52 -1.04
CA ILE A 96 -9.38 10.89 -0.62
C ILE A 96 -9.23 11.00 0.88
N LEU A 97 -8.51 12.03 1.33
CA LEU A 97 -8.26 12.32 2.72
C LEU A 97 -9.27 13.35 3.25
N ASP A 98 -9.81 13.14 4.45
CA ASP A 98 -10.51 14.20 5.18
C ASP A 98 -9.52 15.31 5.57
N SER A 99 -9.97 16.56 5.70
CA SER A 99 -9.14 17.77 5.77
C SER A 99 -8.09 17.80 6.90
N SER A 100 -8.25 17.04 7.98
CA SER A 100 -7.29 16.95 9.10
C SER A 100 -6.52 15.62 9.13
N SER A 101 -6.66 14.77 8.10
CA SER A 101 -6.09 13.42 8.14
C SER A 101 -4.57 13.42 8.07
N ALA A 102 -3.99 14.27 7.21
CA ALA A 102 -2.54 14.39 7.11
C ALA A 102 -1.92 14.88 8.42
N GLU A 103 -2.47 15.94 9.01
CA GLU A 103 -2.00 16.50 10.29
C GLU A 103 -1.96 15.43 11.38
N LYS A 104 -3.06 14.69 11.58
CA LYS A 104 -3.14 13.65 12.60
C LYS A 104 -2.13 12.53 12.38
N MET A 105 -1.99 12.08 11.14
CA MET A 105 -1.05 11.01 10.81
C MET A 105 0.42 11.45 10.93
N ILE A 106 0.75 12.67 10.53
CA ILE A 106 2.11 13.20 10.65
C ILE A 106 2.45 13.45 12.12
N ALA A 107 1.54 13.96 12.93
CA ALA A 107 1.73 14.13 14.37
C ALA A 107 2.03 12.79 15.07
N GLU A 108 1.26 11.74 14.76
CA GLU A 108 1.52 10.39 15.29
C GLU A 108 2.87 9.83 14.78
N LEU A 109 3.23 10.08 13.51
CA LEU A 109 4.50 9.64 12.96
C LEU A 109 5.70 10.22 13.70
N VAL A 110 5.67 11.52 13.99
CA VAL A 110 6.75 12.21 14.75
C VAL A 110 6.92 11.57 16.13
N SER A 111 5.83 11.17 16.76
CA SER A 111 5.82 10.50 18.07
C SER A 111 6.32 9.06 18.02
N SER A 112 5.79 8.26 17.08
CA SER A 112 6.01 6.80 17.03
C SER A 112 7.25 6.38 16.25
N LYS A 113 7.69 7.20 15.29
CA LYS A 113 8.81 6.93 14.36
C LYS A 113 8.70 5.59 13.61
N GLY A 114 7.50 5.06 13.50
CA GLY A 114 7.20 3.78 12.86
C GLY A 114 6.47 3.92 11.53
N ILE A 115 5.44 3.12 11.37
CA ILE A 115 4.47 3.21 10.25
C ILE A 115 3.13 3.63 10.85
N VAL A 116 2.53 4.65 10.27
CA VAL A 116 1.22 5.17 10.67
C VAL A 116 0.22 4.93 9.55
N PHE A 117 -1.00 4.58 9.89
CA PHE A 117 -2.06 4.31 8.92
C PHE A 117 -3.44 4.74 9.44
N PRO A 118 -4.36 5.15 8.55
CA PRO A 118 -5.68 5.64 8.91
C PRO A 118 -6.72 4.51 9.01
N THR A 119 -7.93 4.87 9.37
CA THR A 119 -9.14 4.08 9.07
C THR A 119 -9.49 4.25 7.60
N MET A 120 -9.55 3.14 6.86
CA MET A 120 -9.93 3.13 5.45
C MET A 120 -11.43 2.89 5.29
N TYR A 121 -12.10 3.78 4.55
CA TYR A 121 -13.53 3.72 4.27
C TYR A 121 -13.81 3.44 2.79
N ASN A 122 -14.80 2.60 2.54
CA ASN A 122 -15.35 2.46 1.20
C ASN A 122 -16.14 3.72 0.83
N ARG A 123 -15.72 4.43 -0.20
CA ARG A 123 -16.33 5.70 -0.64
C ARG A 123 -17.80 5.56 -1.02
N ASN A 124 -18.18 4.44 -1.63
CA ASN A 124 -19.54 4.23 -2.12
C ASN A 124 -20.53 3.88 -1.00
N THR A 125 -20.08 3.16 0.02
CA THR A 125 -20.97 2.65 1.09
C THR A 125 -20.75 3.36 2.42
N ASN A 126 -19.68 4.15 2.54
CA ASN A 126 -19.20 4.78 3.77
C ASN A 126 -18.91 3.79 4.91
N ASN A 127 -18.78 2.51 4.60
CA ASN A 127 -18.42 1.47 5.59
C ASN A 127 -16.90 1.40 5.76
N VAL A 128 -16.45 1.12 6.98
CA VAL A 128 -15.05 0.81 7.24
C VAL A 128 -14.70 -0.51 6.59
N PHE A 129 -13.63 -0.53 5.78
CA PHE A 129 -13.11 -1.77 5.24
C PHE A 129 -11.73 -2.16 5.77
N SER A 130 -10.97 -1.21 6.37
CA SER A 130 -9.70 -1.53 7.01
C SER A 130 -9.38 -0.60 8.18
N LYS A 131 -9.00 -1.21 9.31
CA LYS A 131 -8.31 -0.60 10.46
C LYS A 131 -7.00 -1.35 10.74
N GLY A 132 -6.30 -1.77 9.66
CA GLY A 132 -5.15 -2.64 9.74
C GLY A 132 -5.53 -4.10 9.99
N GLY A 133 -4.54 -4.92 10.30
CA GLY A 133 -4.76 -6.34 10.44
C GLY A 133 -3.60 -7.08 11.09
N SER A 134 -3.71 -8.41 11.07
CA SER A 134 -2.67 -9.32 11.54
C SER A 134 -2.32 -10.34 10.46
N VAL A 135 -1.10 -10.84 10.51
CA VAL A 135 -0.58 -11.89 9.63
C VAL A 135 -0.34 -13.13 10.47
N ASN A 136 -1.06 -14.21 10.18
CA ASN A 136 -0.79 -15.48 10.83
C ASN A 136 0.51 -16.09 10.29
N LYS A 137 1.55 -16.14 11.11
CA LYS A 137 2.90 -16.58 10.71
C LYS A 137 3.00 -18.08 10.37
N VAL A 138 2.00 -18.87 10.75
CA VAL A 138 1.93 -20.30 10.43
C VAL A 138 1.15 -20.55 9.15
N SER A 139 -0.04 -19.96 9.01
CA SER A 139 -0.90 -20.17 7.85
C SER A 139 -0.71 -19.15 6.72
N GLY A 140 -0.02 -18.04 6.98
CA GLY A 140 0.10 -16.90 6.05
C GLY A 140 -1.25 -16.23 5.74
N SER A 141 -2.26 -16.46 6.59
CA SER A 141 -3.54 -15.76 6.40
C SER A 141 -3.44 -14.33 6.91
N ILE A 142 -3.94 -13.40 6.11
CA ILE A 142 -4.10 -12.01 6.47
C ILE A 142 -5.50 -11.85 7.03
N LYS A 143 -5.61 -11.37 8.27
CA LYS A 143 -6.89 -11.06 8.91
C LYS A 143 -7.05 -9.55 8.94
N LEU A 144 -8.02 -9.06 8.22
CA LEU A 144 -8.41 -7.66 8.19
C LEU A 144 -9.30 -7.32 9.39
N SER A 145 -9.11 -6.16 9.97
CA SER A 145 -9.96 -5.62 11.05
C SER A 145 -10.77 -4.44 10.53
N THR A 146 -12.08 -4.46 10.77
CA THR A 146 -13.02 -3.42 10.35
C THR A 146 -13.68 -2.69 11.53
N SER A 147 -13.82 -3.35 12.67
CA SER A 147 -14.48 -2.77 13.86
C SER A 147 -13.50 -2.04 14.76
N LYS A 148 -12.37 -2.67 15.10
CA LYS A 148 -11.32 -2.12 15.97
C LYS A 148 -9.95 -2.50 15.43
N SER A 149 -9.01 -1.54 15.43
CA SER A 149 -7.62 -1.86 15.10
C SER A 149 -7.06 -2.87 16.11
N PRO A 150 -6.26 -3.87 15.66
CA PRO A 150 -5.54 -4.75 16.56
C PRO A 150 -4.67 -3.95 17.53
N LYS A 151 -4.49 -4.45 18.76
CA LYS A 151 -3.59 -3.82 19.74
C LYS A 151 -2.17 -3.70 19.18
N ASN A 152 -1.72 -4.71 18.48
CA ASN A 152 -0.44 -4.75 17.77
C ASN A 152 -0.71 -5.14 16.31
N PRO A 153 -1.01 -4.18 15.43
CA PRO A 153 -1.21 -4.47 14.02
C PRO A 153 0.11 -4.92 13.40
N GLU A 154 0.05 -5.91 12.52
CA GLU A 154 1.21 -6.43 11.79
C GLU A 154 1.16 -6.05 10.31
N TRP A 155 0.02 -5.54 9.88
CA TRP A 155 -0.21 -5.10 8.50
C TRP A 155 -1.20 -3.93 8.45
N ALA A 156 -0.99 -3.06 7.50
CA ALA A 156 -1.88 -1.97 7.13
C ALA A 156 -2.00 -1.88 5.60
N ASP A 157 -3.14 -1.37 5.13
CA ASP A 157 -3.46 -1.23 3.71
C ASP A 157 -2.50 -0.25 3.03
N GLY A 158 -1.87 -0.68 1.92
CA GLY A 158 -0.88 0.08 1.17
C GLY A 158 -1.42 1.31 0.45
N SER A 159 -2.74 1.49 0.42
CA SER A 159 -3.34 2.66 -0.23
C SER A 159 -3.06 3.97 0.50
N CYS A 160 -2.78 3.93 1.82
CA CYS A 160 -2.35 5.08 2.60
C CYS A 160 -1.46 4.63 3.76
N LEU A 161 -0.15 4.84 3.60
CA LEU A 161 0.86 4.55 4.62
C LEU A 161 1.74 5.77 4.85
N VAL A 162 1.99 6.09 6.11
CA VAL A 162 2.87 7.19 6.51
C VAL A 162 4.04 6.61 7.30
N PHE A 163 5.26 6.94 6.92
CA PHE A 163 6.47 6.41 7.56
C PHE A 163 7.67 7.31 7.33
N THR A 164 8.74 7.09 8.09
CA THR A 164 9.97 7.86 7.94
C THR A 164 10.89 7.26 6.86
N LYS A 165 11.76 8.10 6.30
CA LYS A 165 12.90 7.68 5.46
C LYS A 165 13.70 6.55 6.13
N GLN A 166 13.84 6.57 7.47
CA GLN A 166 14.53 5.53 8.21
C GLN A 166 13.84 4.16 8.05
N VAL A 167 12.51 4.09 8.17
CA VAL A 167 11.76 2.85 7.95
C VAL A 167 11.99 2.35 6.54
N PHE A 168 11.81 3.20 5.52
CA PHE A 168 11.99 2.84 4.12
C PHE A 168 13.37 2.27 3.82
N ASN A 169 14.42 2.97 4.26
CA ASN A 169 15.79 2.53 4.04
C ASN A 169 16.13 1.24 4.80
N SER A 170 15.62 1.10 6.04
CA SER A 170 15.86 -0.10 6.84
C SER A 170 15.30 -1.37 6.21
N VAL A 171 14.19 -1.27 5.49
CA VAL A 171 13.58 -2.42 4.80
C VAL A 171 13.92 -2.47 3.30
N GLU A 172 14.76 -1.55 2.81
CA GLU A 172 15.17 -1.48 1.40
C GLU A 172 13.99 -1.26 0.43
N GLY A 173 12.98 -0.53 0.89
CA GLY A 173 11.80 -0.22 0.13
C GLY A 173 10.81 -1.37 -0.06
N PHE A 174 9.93 -1.21 -1.03
CA PHE A 174 8.96 -2.22 -1.42
C PHE A 174 9.61 -3.26 -2.35
N TYR A 175 9.26 -4.54 -2.18
CA TYR A 175 9.76 -5.59 -3.06
C TYR A 175 9.01 -5.59 -4.40
N GLU A 176 9.69 -5.19 -5.46
CA GLU A 176 9.08 -4.86 -6.76
C GLU A 176 8.51 -6.06 -7.51
N LYS A 177 8.94 -7.30 -7.20
CA LYS A 177 8.41 -8.51 -7.84
C LYS A 177 6.95 -8.83 -7.48
N PHE A 178 6.38 -8.12 -6.51
CA PHE A 178 4.94 -8.24 -6.22
C PHE A 178 4.05 -7.62 -7.30
N PHE A 179 4.52 -6.66 -8.03
CA PHE A 179 3.75 -5.86 -8.99
C PHE A 179 2.57 -5.11 -8.32
N MET A 180 1.61 -5.83 -7.74
CA MET A 180 0.44 -5.33 -7.01
C MET A 180 -0.09 -6.43 -6.08
N TYR A 181 -0.52 -6.07 -4.88
CA TYR A 181 -0.94 -6.90 -3.74
C TYR A 181 0.24 -7.62 -3.06
N PHE A 182 0.20 -7.65 -1.74
CA PHE A 182 1.22 -8.18 -0.83
C PHE A 182 2.48 -7.32 -0.67
N GLU A 183 2.71 -6.30 -1.48
CA GLU A 183 3.82 -5.37 -1.28
C GLU A 183 3.72 -4.66 0.07
N ASP A 184 2.50 -4.27 0.47
CA ASP A 184 2.16 -3.67 1.76
C ASP A 184 2.34 -4.64 2.92
N VAL A 185 1.87 -5.88 2.75
CA VAL A 185 2.04 -6.95 3.75
C VAL A 185 3.52 -7.24 3.98
N ASP A 186 4.30 -7.39 2.91
CA ASP A 186 5.74 -7.66 2.97
C ASP A 186 6.51 -6.48 3.60
N PHE A 187 6.17 -5.24 3.20
CA PHE A 187 6.78 -4.03 3.75
C PHE A 187 6.53 -3.91 5.25
N CYS A 188 5.27 -4.01 5.68
CA CYS A 188 4.88 -3.98 7.09
C CYS A 188 5.53 -5.13 7.88
N PHE A 189 5.54 -6.34 7.32
CA PHE A 189 6.15 -7.52 7.97
C PHE A 189 7.66 -7.32 8.19
N ARG A 190 8.39 -6.84 7.19
CA ARG A 190 9.83 -6.55 7.32
C ARG A 190 10.10 -5.42 8.32
N ALA A 191 9.29 -4.37 8.30
CA ALA A 191 9.42 -3.26 9.23
C ALA A 191 9.17 -3.71 10.68
N THR A 192 8.09 -4.45 10.94
CA THR A 192 7.80 -4.97 12.29
C THR A 192 8.85 -5.96 12.77
N SER A 193 9.41 -6.78 11.88
CA SER A 193 10.52 -7.70 12.20
C SER A 193 11.80 -6.97 12.59
N LYS A 194 11.97 -5.72 12.17
CA LYS A 194 13.07 -4.82 12.57
C LYS A 194 12.73 -3.91 13.76
N GLY A 195 11.58 -4.13 14.41
CA GLY A 195 11.17 -3.42 15.61
C GLY A 195 10.40 -2.12 15.38
N PHE A 196 10.07 -1.75 14.14
CA PHE A 196 9.23 -0.59 13.88
C PHE A 196 7.77 -0.90 14.22
N ALA A 197 7.13 -0.01 14.98
CA ALA A 197 5.73 -0.16 15.35
C ALA A 197 4.80 0.26 14.20
N LEU A 198 3.65 -0.42 14.07
CA LEU A 198 2.52 0.05 13.27
C LEU A 198 1.52 0.74 14.19
N LYS A 199 1.09 1.94 13.84
CA LYS A 199 0.16 2.77 14.63
C LYS A 199 -1.06 3.16 13.81
N HIS A 200 -2.23 2.78 14.30
CA HIS A 200 -3.50 3.21 13.76
C HIS A 200 -3.87 4.60 14.28
N VAL A 201 -4.24 5.48 13.39
CA VAL A 201 -4.82 6.80 13.70
C VAL A 201 -6.29 6.80 13.31
N ASP A 202 -7.17 7.18 14.24
CA ASP A 202 -8.59 7.27 13.96
C ASP A 202 -8.90 8.55 13.17
N THR A 203 -8.55 8.49 11.89
CA THR A 203 -8.85 9.50 10.88
C THR A 203 -9.34 8.82 9.61
N LYS A 204 -10.15 9.53 8.82
CA LYS A 204 -10.81 8.95 7.66
C LYS A 204 -10.02 9.19 6.40
N VAL A 205 -9.70 8.09 5.72
CA VAL A 205 -9.26 8.08 4.32
C VAL A 205 -10.21 7.17 3.56
N SER A 206 -10.74 7.63 2.43
CA SER A 206 -11.74 6.89 1.66
C SER A 206 -11.19 6.47 0.30
N GLN A 207 -11.59 5.28 -0.13
CA GLN A 207 -11.24 4.68 -1.43
C GLN A 207 -12.42 3.87 -1.96
N THR A 208 -12.47 3.62 -3.25
CA THR A 208 -13.38 2.63 -3.83
C THR A 208 -12.63 1.32 -4.03
N PRO A 209 -12.75 0.32 -3.12
CA PRO A 209 -11.99 -0.91 -3.22
C PRO A 209 -12.38 -1.67 -4.49
N LYS A 210 -11.37 -2.04 -5.27
CA LYS A 210 -11.53 -2.95 -6.42
C LYS A 210 -11.30 -4.38 -5.96
N GLY A 211 -12.09 -5.32 -6.48
CA GLY A 211 -11.91 -6.74 -6.18
C GLY A 211 -10.50 -7.21 -6.57
N PRO A 212 -9.83 -8.06 -5.77
CA PRO A 212 -8.48 -8.50 -6.04
C PRO A 212 -8.42 -9.40 -7.28
N ASN A 213 -7.39 -9.21 -8.11
CA ASN A 213 -7.08 -10.12 -9.22
C ASN A 213 -6.63 -11.48 -8.65
N PRO A 214 -7.36 -12.59 -8.95
CA PRO A 214 -7.08 -13.91 -8.36
C PRO A 214 -5.68 -14.45 -8.71
N LEU A 215 -5.17 -14.15 -9.92
CA LEU A 215 -3.84 -14.57 -10.37
C LEU A 215 -2.75 -13.88 -9.54
N LEU A 216 -2.77 -12.55 -9.49
CA LEU A 216 -1.75 -11.76 -8.79
C LEU A 216 -1.78 -12.06 -7.28
N ARG A 217 -2.97 -12.13 -6.67
CA ARG A 217 -3.11 -12.41 -5.25
C ARG A 217 -2.56 -13.80 -4.87
N SER A 218 -2.84 -14.83 -5.66
CA SER A 218 -2.33 -16.17 -5.40
C SER A 218 -0.83 -16.28 -5.64
N LYS A 219 -0.32 -15.73 -6.75
CA LYS A 219 1.10 -15.62 -7.04
C LYS A 219 1.85 -14.97 -5.88
N ASN A 220 1.41 -13.79 -5.46
CA ASN A 220 2.11 -12.99 -4.47
C ASN A 220 2.01 -13.57 -3.06
N SER A 221 0.91 -14.24 -2.71
CA SER A 221 0.83 -14.97 -1.45
C SER A 221 1.88 -16.09 -1.35
N VAL A 222 2.18 -16.77 -2.47
CA VAL A 222 3.23 -17.79 -2.54
C VAL A 222 4.62 -17.15 -2.47
N ILE A 223 4.86 -16.05 -3.21
CA ILE A 223 6.11 -15.30 -3.14
C ILE A 223 6.38 -14.83 -1.71
N PHE A 224 5.38 -14.23 -1.04
CA PHE A 224 5.49 -13.78 0.35
C PHE A 224 5.86 -14.95 1.28
N ALA A 225 5.17 -16.10 1.17
CA ALA A 225 5.47 -17.26 1.98
C ALA A 225 6.88 -17.83 1.73
N ARG A 226 7.38 -17.75 0.51
CA ARG A 226 8.73 -18.19 0.16
C ARG A 226 9.82 -17.25 0.69
N ARG A 227 9.53 -15.93 0.70
CA ARG A 227 10.48 -14.91 1.19
C ARG A 227 10.59 -14.89 2.72
N THR A 228 9.48 -15.01 3.40
CA THR A 228 9.37 -14.69 4.83
C THR A 228 9.14 -15.89 5.72
N GLY A 229 8.77 -17.05 5.14
CA GLY A 229 8.19 -18.14 5.89
C GLY A 229 9.01 -19.41 5.97
N SER A 230 8.70 -20.16 7.03
CA SER A 230 9.11 -21.55 7.22
C SER A 230 8.47 -22.47 6.18
N ILE A 231 8.90 -23.73 6.13
CA ILE A 231 8.29 -24.76 5.29
C ILE A 231 6.81 -24.95 5.60
N PHE A 232 6.39 -24.79 6.87
CA PHE A 232 4.99 -24.85 7.28
C PHE A 232 4.17 -23.72 6.64
N LEU A 233 4.67 -22.50 6.61
CA LEU A 233 4.00 -21.37 5.97
C LEU A 233 3.85 -21.58 4.46
N LYS A 234 4.91 -22.04 3.79
CA LYS A 234 4.91 -22.35 2.35
C LYS A 234 3.84 -23.41 2.03
N SER A 235 3.82 -24.50 2.80
CA SER A 235 2.84 -25.59 2.66
C SER A 235 1.40 -25.11 2.91
N SER A 236 1.19 -24.35 3.99
CA SER A 236 -0.15 -23.84 4.35
C SER A 236 -0.72 -22.88 3.31
N VAL A 237 0.09 -21.94 2.81
CA VAL A 237 -0.31 -21.00 1.76
C VAL A 237 -0.65 -21.73 0.46
N THR A 238 0.16 -22.72 0.08
CA THR A 238 -0.07 -23.51 -1.12
C THR A 238 -1.38 -24.34 -1.00
N LYS A 239 -1.58 -25.05 0.10
CA LYS A 239 -2.82 -25.81 0.37
C LYS A 239 -4.06 -24.92 0.33
N ARG A 240 -4.01 -23.75 0.97
CA ARG A 240 -5.12 -22.78 0.97
C ARG A 240 -5.46 -22.27 -0.44
N ASN A 241 -4.44 -22.01 -1.26
CA ASN A 241 -4.67 -21.59 -2.64
C ASN A 241 -5.26 -22.71 -3.48
N ILE A 242 -4.79 -23.95 -3.35
CA ILE A 242 -5.36 -25.12 -4.05
C ILE A 242 -6.81 -25.35 -3.63
N LEU A 243 -7.12 -25.31 -2.32
CA LEU A 243 -8.50 -25.40 -1.86
C LEU A 243 -9.37 -24.30 -2.45
N GLY A 244 -8.85 -23.09 -2.53
CA GLY A 244 -9.55 -21.96 -3.17
C GLY A 244 -9.80 -22.18 -4.67
N VAL A 245 -8.90 -22.84 -5.39
CA VAL A 245 -9.10 -23.26 -6.79
C VAL A 245 -10.29 -24.20 -6.88
N ILE A 246 -10.34 -25.22 -6.04
CA ILE A 246 -11.44 -26.21 -6.00
C ILE A 246 -12.78 -25.53 -5.69
N LEU A 247 -12.81 -24.63 -4.69
CA LEU A 247 -14.03 -23.92 -4.30
C LEU A 247 -14.55 -22.98 -5.41
N LEU A 248 -13.65 -22.31 -6.14
CA LEU A 248 -14.02 -21.47 -7.27
C LEU A 248 -14.56 -22.31 -8.44
N PHE A 249 -13.94 -23.45 -8.70
CA PHE A 249 -14.41 -24.39 -9.71
C PHE A 249 -15.82 -24.91 -9.38
N ALA A 250 -16.05 -25.35 -8.13
CA ALA A 250 -17.35 -25.81 -7.65
C ALA A 250 -18.46 -24.73 -7.70
N ARG A 251 -18.07 -23.43 -7.68
CA ARG A 251 -18.98 -22.29 -7.83
C ARG A 251 -19.13 -21.81 -9.28
N LEU A 252 -18.69 -22.57 -10.25
CA LEU A 252 -18.69 -22.26 -11.69
C LEU A 252 -17.93 -20.98 -12.06
N ARG A 253 -17.03 -20.52 -11.20
CA ARG A 253 -16.12 -19.39 -11.48
C ARG A 253 -14.84 -19.89 -12.14
N LEU A 254 -14.95 -20.47 -13.32
CA LEU A 254 -13.88 -21.21 -14.01
C LEU A 254 -12.67 -20.32 -14.30
N ALA A 255 -12.90 -19.10 -14.80
CA ALA A 255 -11.82 -18.17 -15.12
C ALA A 255 -11.00 -17.79 -13.87
N ASP A 256 -11.66 -17.51 -12.76
CA ASP A 256 -11.00 -17.19 -11.50
C ASP A 256 -10.25 -18.40 -10.92
N SER A 257 -10.80 -19.59 -11.07
CA SER A 257 -10.18 -20.84 -10.66
C SER A 257 -8.87 -21.08 -11.43
N ILE A 258 -8.91 -20.96 -12.76
CA ILE A 258 -7.75 -21.09 -13.64
C ILE A 258 -6.70 -20.02 -13.31
N ASN A 259 -7.10 -18.76 -13.17
CA ASN A 259 -6.20 -17.67 -12.84
C ASN A 259 -5.54 -17.87 -11.49
N ARG A 260 -6.29 -18.33 -10.47
CA ARG A 260 -5.73 -18.64 -9.16
C ARG A 260 -4.70 -19.77 -9.23
N PHE A 261 -4.98 -20.83 -9.98
CA PHE A 261 -4.04 -21.94 -10.18
C PHE A 261 -2.76 -21.51 -10.90
N LYS A 262 -2.90 -20.76 -12.02
CA LYS A 262 -1.76 -20.16 -12.73
C LYS A 262 -0.91 -19.30 -11.79
N GLY A 263 -1.52 -18.50 -10.94
CA GLY A 263 -0.83 -17.67 -9.96
C GLY A 263 0.00 -18.51 -8.97
N VAL A 264 -0.50 -19.63 -8.49
CA VAL A 264 0.29 -20.54 -7.61
C VAL A 264 1.54 -21.04 -8.32
N ILE A 265 1.39 -21.51 -9.56
CA ILE A 265 2.54 -22.01 -10.35
C ILE A 265 3.56 -20.88 -10.59
N GLN A 266 3.10 -19.71 -10.99
CA GLN A 266 3.98 -18.55 -11.22
C GLN A 266 4.68 -18.10 -9.93
N GLY A 267 3.99 -18.14 -8.80
CA GLY A 267 4.56 -17.82 -7.49
C GLY A 267 5.69 -18.78 -7.09
N TRP A 268 5.55 -20.08 -7.40
CA TRP A 268 6.60 -21.06 -7.15
C TRP A 268 7.77 -20.95 -8.12
N LYS A 269 7.53 -20.55 -9.37
CA LYS A 269 8.58 -20.35 -10.39
C LYS A 269 9.29 -19.00 -10.28
N ALA A 270 8.74 -18.04 -9.55
CA ALA A 270 9.34 -16.73 -9.41
C ALA A 270 10.74 -16.82 -8.78
N ALA A 271 11.70 -16.11 -9.37
CA ALA A 271 13.00 -15.90 -8.74
C ALA A 271 12.80 -15.04 -7.49
N ILE A 272 13.39 -15.46 -6.37
CA ILE A 272 13.36 -14.75 -5.09
C ILE A 272 14.82 -14.48 -4.73
N ASP A 273 15.10 -13.22 -4.45
CA ASP A 273 16.41 -12.76 -3.98
C ASP A 273 16.49 -12.92 -2.47
#